data_d50088c8cbeb184029cdaca578d4e388
#
_entry.id   d50088c8cbeb184029cdaca578d4e388
#
_cell.length_a   1.000
_cell.length_b   1.000
_cell.length_c   1.000
_cell.angle_alpha   90.00
_cell.angle_beta   90.00
_cell.angle_gamma   90.00
#
_symmetry.space_group_name_H-M   'P 1'
#
loop_
_entity.id
_entity.type
_entity.pdbx_description
1 polymer ?
#
loop_
_entity_poly.entity_id
_entity_poly.type
_entity_poly.pdbx_seq_one_letter_code
_entity_poly.pdbx_strand_id
1 'polypeptide(L)'
;MKRKAAKPPENAVVLVLGAKVFENRLSTTLQNRVQAAADYLRAHPEAVCITTGGQGRDEPRAEGDAAKQALEALGIAPERITAETRSRTTLENLRFSKAILERAGRGPAVAIATQGYHMRRACMMARHIGLAPYPLYAESNPRALPKNLCREALATLKFLLFYRKG
;
A
#
# COMPACT_ATOMS: atom_id res chain seq x y z
N MET A 1 -6.07 -23.02 -13.59
CA MET A 1 -7.05 -21.91 -13.69
C MET A 1 -6.56 -20.72 -12.85
N LYS A 2 -6.11 -19.63 -13.48
CA LYS A 2 -5.77 -18.39 -12.76
C LYS A 2 -7.09 -17.80 -12.25
N ARG A 3 -7.35 -17.85 -10.95
CA ARG A 3 -8.49 -17.14 -10.36
C ARG A 3 -8.33 -15.65 -10.71
N LYS A 4 -9.24 -15.13 -11.53
CA LYS A 4 -9.33 -13.68 -11.80
C LYS A 4 -9.48 -13.00 -10.46
N ALA A 5 -8.55 -12.11 -10.10
CA ALA A 5 -8.64 -11.36 -8.85
C ALA A 5 -10.00 -10.65 -8.83
N ALA A 6 -10.72 -10.76 -7.72
CA ALA A 6 -11.99 -10.04 -7.55
C ALA A 6 -11.73 -8.54 -7.68
N LYS A 7 -12.61 -7.84 -8.41
CA LYS A 7 -12.55 -6.38 -8.50
C LYS A 7 -12.88 -5.76 -7.14
N PRO A 8 -12.19 -4.68 -6.74
CA PRO A 8 -12.59 -3.93 -5.56
C PRO A 8 -14.03 -3.41 -5.70
N PRO A 9 -14.84 -3.40 -4.62
CA PRO A 9 -16.13 -2.71 -4.64
C PRO A 9 -15.92 -1.19 -4.80
N GLU A 10 -16.94 -0.48 -5.29
CA GLU A 10 -16.86 0.96 -5.56
C GLU A 10 -16.46 1.81 -4.35
N ASN A 11 -16.84 1.36 -3.15
CA ASN A 11 -16.50 2.02 -1.89
C ASN A 11 -15.13 1.61 -1.30
N ALA A 12 -14.34 0.78 -1.99
CA ALA A 12 -13.02 0.40 -1.54
C ALA A 12 -12.07 1.61 -1.49
N VAL A 13 -11.32 1.72 -0.40
CA VAL A 13 -10.28 2.76 -0.26
C VAL A 13 -8.97 2.23 -0.81
N VAL A 14 -8.29 3.03 -1.64
CA VAL A 14 -6.96 2.67 -2.15
C VAL A 14 -5.93 2.85 -1.04
N LEU A 15 -5.13 1.81 -0.76
CA LEU A 15 -3.99 1.89 0.14
C LEU A 15 -2.70 1.80 -0.66
N VAL A 16 -1.92 2.89 -0.70
CA VAL A 16 -0.57 2.89 -1.27
C VAL A 16 0.41 2.50 -0.17
N LEU A 17 0.97 1.31 -0.24
CA LEU A 17 1.99 0.89 0.74
C LEU A 17 3.29 1.63 0.49
N GLY A 18 3.89 2.13 1.58
CA GLY A 18 5.13 2.88 1.54
C GLY A 18 6.33 2.08 1.02
N ALA A 19 7.30 2.78 0.47
CA ALA A 19 8.60 2.29 0.05
C ALA A 19 9.59 3.45 0.03
N LYS A 20 10.90 3.11 0.01
CA LYS A 20 12.03 4.05 0.12
C LYS A 20 11.84 5.35 -0.67
N VAL A 21 12.13 6.45 0.01
CA VAL A 21 12.23 7.80 -0.56
C VAL A 21 13.69 8.23 -0.54
N PHE A 22 14.18 8.72 -1.68
CA PHE A 22 15.50 9.34 -1.80
C PHE A 22 15.39 10.87 -1.71
N GLU A 23 16.50 11.56 -1.53
CA GLU A 23 16.53 13.01 -1.33
C GLU A 23 15.76 13.78 -2.41
N ASN A 24 15.96 13.43 -3.67
CA ASN A 24 15.37 14.14 -4.81
C ASN A 24 14.32 13.35 -5.60
N ARG A 25 13.96 12.12 -5.16
CA ARG A 25 13.01 11.26 -5.88
C ARG A 25 12.44 10.15 -5.04
N LEU A 26 11.29 9.64 -5.46
CA LEU A 26 10.78 8.37 -4.98
C LEU A 26 11.63 7.20 -5.53
N SER A 27 11.71 6.10 -4.78
CA SER A 27 12.19 4.85 -5.38
C SER A 27 11.26 4.40 -6.52
N THR A 28 11.80 3.69 -7.51
CA THR A 28 10.99 3.11 -8.59
C THR A 28 9.84 2.25 -8.04
N THR A 29 10.07 1.56 -6.92
CA THR A 29 9.04 0.78 -6.23
C THR A 29 7.87 1.66 -5.79
N LEU A 30 8.14 2.81 -5.17
CA LEU A 30 7.08 3.72 -4.71
C LEU A 30 6.42 4.45 -5.88
N GLN A 31 7.20 4.88 -6.88
CA GLN A 31 6.66 5.48 -8.12
C GLN A 31 5.63 4.57 -8.80
N ASN A 32 5.95 3.27 -8.95
CA ASN A 32 5.06 2.31 -9.57
C ASN A 32 3.77 2.08 -8.75
N ARG A 33 3.86 2.11 -7.42
CA ARG A 33 2.67 2.05 -6.53
C ARG A 33 1.79 3.28 -6.69
N VAL A 34 2.39 4.45 -6.69
CA VAL A 34 1.72 5.73 -6.91
C VAL A 34 1.04 5.74 -8.28
N GLN A 35 1.73 5.28 -9.34
CA GLN A 35 1.16 5.21 -10.68
C GLN A 35 -0.05 4.28 -10.74
N ALA A 36 0.05 3.07 -10.19
CA ALA A 36 -1.08 2.13 -10.14
C ALA A 36 -2.28 2.71 -9.37
N ALA A 37 -2.03 3.42 -8.26
CA ALA A 37 -3.07 4.10 -7.51
C ALA A 37 -3.70 5.26 -8.30
N ALA A 38 -2.88 6.09 -8.97
CA ALA A 38 -3.36 7.21 -9.78
C ALA A 38 -4.26 6.73 -10.93
N ASP A 39 -3.87 5.66 -11.62
CA ASP A 39 -4.67 5.09 -12.71
C ASP A 39 -6.02 4.56 -12.20
N TYR A 40 -6.03 3.90 -11.05
CA TYR A 40 -7.27 3.46 -10.42
C TYR A 40 -8.15 4.65 -10.00
N LEU A 41 -7.57 5.66 -9.35
CA LEU A 41 -8.30 6.84 -8.86
C LEU A 41 -8.88 7.71 -9.99
N ARG A 42 -8.21 7.77 -11.15
CA ARG A 42 -8.76 8.43 -12.34
C ARG A 42 -9.96 7.69 -12.93
N ALA A 43 -9.88 6.35 -12.93
CA ALA A 43 -10.98 5.50 -13.39
C ALA A 43 -12.18 5.46 -12.42
N HIS A 44 -11.98 5.87 -11.15
CA HIS A 44 -12.97 5.85 -10.09
C HIS A 44 -12.99 7.20 -9.35
N PRO A 45 -13.69 8.23 -9.87
CA PRO A 45 -13.66 9.60 -9.32
C PRO A 45 -14.06 9.72 -7.85
N GLU A 46 -14.97 8.85 -7.37
CA GLU A 46 -15.44 8.83 -5.97
C GLU A 46 -14.51 8.07 -5.01
N ALA A 47 -13.54 7.33 -5.54
CA ALA A 47 -12.61 6.60 -4.70
C ALA A 47 -11.64 7.56 -3.98
N VAL A 48 -11.31 7.22 -2.73
CA VAL A 48 -10.32 7.94 -1.94
C VAL A 48 -9.11 7.04 -1.67
N CYS A 49 -8.02 7.65 -1.23
CA CYS A 49 -6.73 7.00 -1.06
C CYS A 49 -6.13 7.31 0.31
N ILE A 50 -5.47 6.31 0.91
CA ILE A 50 -4.55 6.49 2.03
C ILE A 50 -3.16 6.12 1.52
N THR A 51 -2.22 7.05 1.57
CA THR A 51 -0.80 6.81 1.35
C THR A 51 -0.15 6.51 2.69
N THR A 52 0.73 5.51 2.77
CA THR A 52 1.26 5.03 4.05
C THR A 52 2.78 5.00 4.08
N GLY A 53 3.33 5.14 5.26
CA GLY A 53 4.74 5.00 5.54
C GLY A 53 5.31 6.21 6.27
N GLY A 54 5.93 5.95 7.42
CA GLY A 54 6.66 6.95 8.19
C GLY A 54 7.99 7.31 7.53
N GLN A 55 8.75 8.18 8.18
CA GLN A 55 10.09 8.54 7.76
C GLN A 55 11.09 7.49 8.25
N GLY A 56 11.76 6.81 7.32
CA GLY A 56 12.87 5.93 7.63
C GLY A 56 14.09 6.71 8.13
N ARG A 57 15.04 6.02 8.78
CA ARG A 57 16.22 6.66 9.35
C ARG A 57 17.04 7.47 8.34
N ASP A 58 17.15 6.96 7.11
CA ASP A 58 17.91 7.55 6.02
C ASP A 58 17.00 8.14 4.94
N GLU A 59 15.87 8.70 5.32
CA GLU A 59 14.89 9.29 4.41
C GLU A 59 14.69 10.75 4.75
N PRO A 60 14.57 11.62 3.73
CA PRO A 60 14.42 13.06 3.93
C PRO A 60 13.03 13.43 4.46
N ARG A 61 12.04 12.56 4.27
CA ARG A 61 10.64 12.76 4.67
C ARG A 61 9.88 11.44 4.77
N ALA A 62 8.68 11.47 5.34
CA ALA A 62 7.82 10.30 5.42
C ALA A 62 7.40 9.79 4.03
N GLU A 63 7.39 8.47 3.85
CA GLU A 63 6.99 7.81 2.60
C GLU A 63 5.53 8.15 2.22
N GLY A 64 4.63 8.20 3.22
CA GLY A 64 3.22 8.57 3.02
C GLY A 64 3.04 9.98 2.47
N ASP A 65 3.77 10.98 3.01
CA ASP A 65 3.73 12.35 2.49
C ASP A 65 4.29 12.44 1.07
N ALA A 66 5.41 11.76 0.82
CA ALA A 66 6.02 11.74 -0.49
C ALA A 66 5.10 11.12 -1.56
N ALA A 67 4.42 10.04 -1.21
CA ALA A 67 3.44 9.40 -2.09
C ALA A 67 2.20 10.28 -2.33
N LYS A 68 1.70 10.98 -1.29
CA LYS A 68 0.61 11.95 -1.42
C LYS A 68 0.96 13.06 -2.41
N GLN A 69 2.10 13.73 -2.22
CA GLN A 69 2.54 14.79 -3.14
C GLN A 69 2.70 14.28 -4.58
N ALA A 70 3.18 13.05 -4.77
CA ALA A 70 3.30 12.46 -6.10
C ALA A 70 1.93 12.17 -6.74
N LEU A 71 0.92 11.75 -5.98
CA LEU A 71 -0.46 11.61 -6.48
C LEU A 71 -1.07 12.97 -6.86
N GLU A 72 -0.85 14.00 -6.04
CA GLU A 72 -1.29 15.37 -6.32
C GLU A 72 -0.65 15.90 -7.61
N ALA A 73 0.65 15.68 -7.81
CA ALA A 73 1.36 16.03 -9.04
C ALA A 73 0.83 15.27 -10.28
N LEU A 74 0.23 14.09 -10.08
CA LEU A 74 -0.45 13.33 -11.12
C LEU A 74 -1.92 13.75 -11.33
N GLY A 75 -2.37 14.83 -10.68
CA GLY A 75 -3.70 15.41 -10.84
C GLY A 75 -4.80 14.78 -9.99
N ILE A 76 -4.44 14.02 -8.96
CA ILE A 76 -5.43 13.53 -7.98
C ILE A 76 -5.71 14.63 -6.96
N ALA A 77 -6.97 14.97 -6.76
CA ALA A 77 -7.39 16.05 -5.86
C ALA A 77 -6.94 15.78 -4.40
N PRO A 78 -6.33 16.78 -3.71
CA PRO A 78 -5.75 16.61 -2.38
C PRO A 78 -6.73 16.11 -1.32
N GLU A 79 -8.00 16.49 -1.40
CA GLU A 79 -9.09 16.09 -0.51
C GLU A 79 -9.43 14.60 -0.61
N ARG A 80 -9.01 13.93 -1.68
CA ARG A 80 -9.15 12.50 -1.89
C ARG A 80 -8.01 11.68 -1.28
N ILE A 81 -6.97 12.33 -0.74
CA ILE A 81 -5.74 11.67 -0.31
C ILE A 81 -5.45 11.99 1.16
N THR A 82 -5.42 10.97 1.99
CA THR A 82 -4.97 11.06 3.37
C THR A 82 -3.59 10.42 3.51
N ALA A 83 -2.60 11.13 4.07
CA ALA A 83 -1.29 10.57 4.36
C ALA A 83 -1.24 9.99 5.78
N GLU A 84 -0.78 8.75 5.90
CA GLU A 84 -0.37 8.10 7.15
C GLU A 84 1.17 8.09 7.21
N THR A 85 1.75 8.74 8.21
CA THR A 85 3.19 9.07 8.26
C THR A 85 3.93 8.51 9.48
N ARG A 86 3.30 7.65 10.28
CA ARG A 86 3.86 7.14 11.53
C ARG A 86 4.33 5.70 11.46
N SER A 87 3.80 4.95 10.52
CA SER A 87 4.07 3.51 10.38
C SER A 87 5.52 3.23 9.97
N ARG A 88 6.08 2.16 10.50
CA ARG A 88 7.46 1.69 10.22
C ARG A 88 7.50 0.30 9.62
N THR A 89 6.39 -0.41 9.63
CA THR A 89 6.25 -1.78 9.11
C THR A 89 5.00 -1.91 8.26
N THR A 90 4.96 -2.92 7.40
CA THR A 90 3.75 -3.21 6.59
C THR A 90 2.51 -3.45 7.46
N LEU A 91 2.68 -4.10 8.61
CA LEU A 91 1.55 -4.34 9.51
C LEU A 91 1.05 -3.04 10.16
N GLU A 92 1.96 -2.12 10.50
CA GLU A 92 1.58 -0.80 11.00
C GLU A 92 0.93 0.06 9.91
N ASN A 93 1.44 0.02 8.65
CA ASN A 93 0.77 0.67 7.51
C ASN A 93 -0.71 0.28 7.46
N LEU A 94 -1.00 -1.01 7.56
CA LEU A 94 -2.36 -1.54 7.50
C LEU A 94 -3.18 -1.21 8.76
N ARG A 95 -2.60 -1.32 9.97
CA ARG A 95 -3.28 -1.00 11.23
C ARG A 95 -3.66 0.48 11.34
N PHE A 96 -2.72 1.37 10.98
CA PHE A 96 -2.99 2.81 11.04
C PHE A 96 -3.95 3.24 9.95
N SER A 97 -3.88 2.63 8.76
CA SER A 97 -4.90 2.83 7.73
C SER A 97 -6.28 2.37 8.19
N LYS A 98 -6.37 1.20 8.85
CA LYS A 98 -7.63 0.71 9.42
C LYS A 98 -8.22 1.72 10.42
N ALA A 99 -7.41 2.27 11.33
CA ALA A 99 -7.87 3.30 12.27
C ALA A 99 -8.36 4.58 11.58
N ILE A 100 -7.75 4.97 10.45
CA ILE A 100 -8.23 6.10 9.63
C ILE A 100 -9.58 5.77 8.99
N LEU A 101 -9.74 4.56 8.43
CA LEU A 101 -11.01 4.08 7.84
C LEU A 101 -12.14 4.09 8.86
N GLU A 102 -11.90 3.54 10.05
CA GLU A 102 -12.89 3.47 11.14
C GLU A 102 -13.34 4.85 11.59
N ARG A 103 -12.41 5.80 11.78
CA ARG A 103 -12.72 7.20 12.12
C ARG A 103 -13.52 7.91 11.03
N ALA A 104 -13.30 7.55 9.77
CA ALA A 104 -14.03 8.11 8.63
C ALA A 104 -15.36 7.38 8.35
N GLY A 105 -15.77 6.43 9.19
CA GLY A 105 -16.98 5.63 9.00
C GLY A 105 -16.96 4.77 7.73
N ARG A 106 -15.77 4.39 7.24
CA ARG A 106 -15.61 3.58 6.03
C ARG A 106 -15.49 2.11 6.35
N GLY A 107 -16.00 1.27 5.45
CA GLY A 107 -15.93 -0.18 5.58
C GLY A 107 -14.51 -0.75 5.41
N PRO A 108 -14.33 -2.07 5.63
CA PRO A 108 -13.03 -2.73 5.64
C PRO A 108 -12.44 -2.99 4.23
N ALA A 109 -13.17 -2.68 3.16
CA ALA A 109 -12.74 -2.97 1.79
C ALA A 109 -11.62 -2.02 1.36
N VAL A 110 -10.46 -2.59 1.00
CA VAL A 110 -9.26 -1.84 0.62
C VAL A 110 -8.62 -2.38 -0.64
N ALA A 111 -8.30 -1.51 -1.60
CA ALA A 111 -7.52 -1.83 -2.79
C ALA A 111 -6.03 -1.55 -2.49
N ILE A 112 -5.24 -2.59 -2.27
CA ILE A 112 -3.83 -2.46 -1.87
C ILE A 112 -2.93 -2.30 -3.09
N ALA A 113 -2.32 -1.12 -3.26
CA ALA A 113 -1.35 -0.83 -4.30
C ALA A 113 0.06 -1.26 -3.85
N THR A 114 0.55 -2.37 -4.41
CA THR A 114 1.91 -2.88 -4.18
C THR A 114 2.33 -3.86 -5.26
N GLN A 115 3.63 -4.22 -5.29
CA GLN A 115 4.17 -5.17 -6.26
C GLN A 115 3.69 -6.60 -6.00
N GLY A 116 3.61 -7.39 -7.07
CA GLY A 116 3.14 -8.78 -7.04
C GLY A 116 3.85 -9.67 -6.02
N TYR A 117 5.19 -9.53 -5.89
CA TYR A 117 5.97 -10.32 -4.91
C TYR A 117 5.58 -10.01 -3.46
N HIS A 118 5.14 -8.79 -3.16
CA HIS A 118 4.71 -8.36 -1.83
C HIS A 118 3.22 -8.57 -1.55
N MET A 119 2.39 -8.64 -2.60
CA MET A 119 0.93 -8.65 -2.52
C MET A 119 0.39 -9.75 -1.62
N ARG A 120 0.92 -10.98 -1.73
CA ARG A 120 0.45 -12.11 -0.92
C ARG A 120 0.58 -11.83 0.58
N ARG A 121 1.73 -11.32 1.03
CA ARG A 121 1.97 -11.00 2.44
C ARG A 121 1.13 -9.82 2.90
N ALA A 122 1.03 -8.77 2.10
CA ALA A 122 0.19 -7.61 2.42
C ALA A 122 -1.28 -7.99 2.59
N CYS A 123 -1.85 -8.78 1.67
CA CYS A 123 -3.23 -9.26 1.78
C CYS A 123 -3.45 -10.20 2.98
N MET A 124 -2.46 -11.05 3.31
CA MET A 124 -2.53 -11.92 4.47
C MET A 124 -2.57 -11.12 5.78
N MET A 125 -1.69 -10.12 5.90
CA MET A 125 -1.67 -9.21 7.04
C MET A 125 -2.96 -8.38 7.15
N ALA A 126 -3.47 -7.88 6.04
CA ALA A 126 -4.72 -7.12 5.99
C ALA A 126 -5.91 -7.95 6.52
N ARG A 127 -6.04 -9.19 6.04
CA ARG A 127 -7.10 -10.11 6.53
C ARG A 127 -6.95 -10.43 8.02
N HIS A 128 -5.72 -10.62 8.48
CA HIS A 128 -5.44 -10.90 9.90
C HIS A 128 -5.96 -9.80 10.83
N ILE A 129 -5.97 -8.55 10.39
CA ILE A 129 -6.50 -7.42 11.16
C ILE A 129 -7.94 -7.04 10.81
N GLY A 130 -8.64 -7.87 10.02
CA GLY A 130 -10.05 -7.67 9.68
C GLY A 130 -10.33 -6.73 8.51
N LEU A 131 -9.33 -6.41 7.68
CA LEU A 131 -9.55 -5.73 6.39
C LEU A 131 -9.93 -6.74 5.30
N ALA A 132 -10.67 -6.28 4.29
CA ALA A 132 -11.02 -7.02 3.08
C ALA A 132 -10.15 -6.52 1.91
N PRO A 133 -8.96 -7.13 1.67
CA PRO A 133 -8.03 -6.64 0.68
C PRO A 133 -8.35 -7.13 -0.73
N TYR A 134 -8.26 -6.19 -1.68
CA TYR A 134 -8.29 -6.41 -3.13
C TYR A 134 -6.93 -6.01 -3.71
N PRO A 135 -6.31 -6.84 -4.56
CA PRO A 135 -5.00 -6.53 -5.12
C PRO A 135 -5.10 -5.45 -6.20
N LEU A 136 -4.27 -4.42 -6.06
CA LEU A 136 -3.98 -3.43 -7.10
C LEU A 136 -2.49 -3.53 -7.43
N TYR A 137 -2.17 -4.24 -8.51
CA TYR A 137 -0.79 -4.59 -8.83
C TYR A 137 -0.03 -3.40 -9.40
N ALA A 138 1.07 -3.04 -8.74
CA ALA A 138 2.09 -2.13 -9.25
C ALA A 138 3.16 -2.90 -10.05
N GLU A 139 3.74 -2.25 -11.03
CA GLU A 139 4.81 -2.80 -11.84
C GLU A 139 6.03 -3.16 -10.97
N SER A 140 6.68 -4.26 -11.30
CA SER A 140 7.86 -4.76 -10.60
C SER A 140 9.11 -4.63 -11.47
N ASN A 141 10.24 -4.25 -10.86
CA ASN A 141 11.52 -4.32 -11.57
C ASN A 141 11.97 -5.80 -11.69
N PRO A 142 12.07 -6.36 -12.91
CA PRO A 142 12.43 -7.75 -13.10
C PRO A 142 13.80 -8.13 -12.53
N ARG A 143 14.77 -7.20 -12.57
CA ARG A 143 16.14 -7.44 -12.05
C ARG A 143 16.20 -7.60 -10.53
N ALA A 144 15.28 -6.96 -9.82
CA ALA A 144 15.22 -7.03 -8.36
C ALA A 144 14.31 -8.18 -7.86
N LEU A 145 13.61 -8.88 -8.74
CA LEU A 145 12.59 -9.86 -8.39
C LEU A 145 13.13 -11.04 -7.56
N PRO A 146 14.27 -11.70 -7.90
CA PRO A 146 14.78 -12.83 -7.11
C PRO A 146 15.08 -12.44 -5.66
N LYS A 147 15.79 -11.31 -5.46
CA LYS A 147 16.11 -10.77 -4.14
C LYS A 147 14.85 -10.45 -3.33
N ASN A 148 13.86 -9.84 -3.98
CA ASN A 148 12.60 -9.47 -3.34
C ASN A 148 11.79 -10.71 -2.94
N LEU A 149 11.73 -11.75 -3.77
CA LEU A 149 11.04 -13.00 -3.45
C LEU A 149 11.64 -13.71 -2.24
N CYS A 150 12.98 -13.82 -2.16
CA CYS A 150 13.65 -14.39 -0.99
C CYS A 150 13.33 -13.61 0.28
N ARG A 151 13.42 -12.26 0.24
CA ARG A 151 13.08 -11.40 1.37
C ARG A 151 11.62 -11.58 1.81
N GLU A 152 10.68 -11.67 0.87
CA GLU A 152 9.27 -11.84 1.16
C GLU A 152 8.96 -13.22 1.74
N ALA A 153 9.64 -14.27 1.31
CA ALA A 153 9.50 -15.61 1.88
C ALA A 153 9.88 -15.61 3.37
N LEU A 154 11.03 -15.03 3.72
CA LEU A 154 11.51 -14.90 5.11
C LEU A 154 10.56 -14.01 5.95
N ALA A 155 10.13 -12.88 5.41
CA ALA A 155 9.21 -11.96 6.08
C ALA A 155 7.81 -12.60 6.31
N THR A 156 7.35 -13.42 5.37
CA THR A 156 6.09 -14.18 5.50
C THR A 156 6.22 -15.25 6.57
N LEU A 157 7.32 -16.00 6.59
CA LEU A 157 7.58 -16.99 7.63
C LEU A 157 7.62 -16.35 9.03
N LYS A 158 8.33 -15.24 9.17
CA LYS A 158 8.34 -14.45 10.41
C LYS A 158 6.93 -14.04 10.85
N PHE A 159 6.12 -13.53 9.93
CA PHE A 159 4.73 -13.15 10.25
C PHE A 159 3.91 -14.36 10.72
N LEU A 160 4.00 -15.49 10.04
CA LEU A 160 3.27 -16.70 10.40
C LEU A 160 3.67 -17.26 11.78
N LEU A 161 4.94 -17.15 12.14
CA LEU A 161 5.44 -17.65 13.42
C LEU A 161 5.05 -16.76 14.61
N PHE A 162 5.08 -15.43 14.42
CA PHE A 162 4.94 -14.48 15.54
C PHE A 162 3.56 -13.84 15.65
N TYR A 163 2.76 -13.79 14.57
CA TYR A 163 1.49 -13.06 14.56
C TYR A 163 0.24 -13.92 14.29
N ARG A 164 0.42 -15.20 13.92
CA ARG A 164 -0.72 -16.10 13.66
C ARG A 164 -1.29 -16.74 14.94
N LYS A 165 -0.60 -16.65 16.07
CA LYS A 165 -1.00 -17.23 17.37
C LYS A 165 -1.73 -16.22 18.26
N GLY A 166 -2.61 -15.45 17.68
CA GLY A 166 -3.51 -14.55 18.40
C GLY A 166 -4.93 -14.69 17.88
#